data_1de82460feab3189c68f9a1fad138a32
#
_entry.id   1de82460feab3189c68f9a1fad138a32
#
_cell.length_a   1.000
_cell.length_b   1.000
_cell.length_c   1.000
_cell.angle_alpha   90.00
_cell.angle_beta   90.00
_cell.angle_gamma   90.00
#
_symmetry.space_group_name_H-M   'P 1'
#
loop_
_entity.id
_entity.type
_entity.pdbx_description
1 polymer ?
#
loop_
_entity_poly.entity_id
_entity_poly.type
_entity_poly.pdbx_seq_one_letter_code
_entity_poly.pdbx_strand_id
1 'polypeptide(L)'
;MNVRISPSWNALLSSEFEKPYFQALTSFVKKEYSEHICYPKGKEIFAAFDQCPVENLKVVLLGQDPYHGEGQANGLCFSVRDGIAHPPSLVNIFKEIEEDLKLPYPQSGNLSRWAEQGVLLLNATLTVRANTAGSHQGQGWETFTDAVIKSISDNCQHIVFLLWGSFAKKKIALIDTQKHYVLSSGHPSPLSANRGYWFGNKHFSKTNEYLTSVGKENIDWK
;
A
#
# COMPACT_ATOMS: atom_id res chain seq x y z
N MET A 1 16.60 8.50 -15.69
CA MET A 1 17.00 7.66 -14.55
C MET A 1 16.43 6.27 -14.78
N ASN A 2 17.23 5.21 -14.68
CA ASN A 2 16.65 3.87 -14.72
C ASN A 2 16.01 3.57 -13.37
N VAL A 3 14.67 3.67 -13.31
CA VAL A 3 13.90 3.16 -12.18
C VAL A 3 14.01 1.64 -12.22
N ARG A 4 14.51 1.05 -11.13
CA ARG A 4 14.51 -0.40 -10.98
C ARG A 4 13.20 -0.80 -10.34
N ILE A 5 12.35 -1.42 -11.12
CA ILE A 5 11.02 -1.93 -10.72
C ILE A 5 10.80 -3.25 -11.47
N SER A 6 9.95 -4.12 -10.99
CA SER A 6 9.70 -5.40 -11.66
C SER A 6 9.29 -5.21 -13.14
N PRO A 7 9.67 -6.11 -14.04
CA PRO A 7 9.44 -5.95 -15.49
C PRO A 7 7.97 -5.75 -15.86
N SER A 8 7.04 -6.43 -15.18
CA SER A 8 5.61 -6.30 -15.46
C SER A 8 5.07 -4.91 -15.11
N TRP A 9 5.52 -4.31 -14.00
CA TRP A 9 5.20 -2.93 -13.67
C TRP A 9 5.87 -1.93 -14.60
N ASN A 10 7.12 -2.19 -15.00
CA ASN A 10 7.79 -1.33 -15.97
C ASN A 10 7.04 -1.26 -17.31
N ALA A 11 6.47 -2.38 -17.76
CA ALA A 11 5.64 -2.40 -18.96
C ALA A 11 4.41 -1.48 -18.87
N LEU A 12 3.80 -1.36 -17.69
CA LEU A 12 2.62 -0.51 -17.45
C LEU A 12 2.96 0.95 -17.17
N LEU A 13 4.13 1.23 -16.57
CA LEU A 13 4.43 2.52 -15.96
C LEU A 13 5.61 3.26 -16.62
N SER A 14 6.26 2.69 -17.64
CA SER A 14 7.44 3.29 -18.28
C SER A 14 7.21 4.73 -18.73
N SER A 15 6.04 5.02 -19.30
CA SER A 15 5.68 6.38 -19.73
C SER A 15 5.58 7.38 -18.58
N GLU A 16 5.26 6.94 -17.36
CA GLU A 16 5.21 7.81 -16.19
C GLU A 16 6.60 8.29 -15.76
N PHE A 17 7.62 7.44 -15.93
CA PHE A 17 9.00 7.76 -15.57
C PHE A 17 9.63 8.83 -16.46
N GLU A 18 9.07 9.05 -17.66
CA GLU A 18 9.52 10.06 -18.61
C GLU A 18 8.89 11.43 -18.39
N LYS A 19 7.81 11.50 -17.60
CA LYS A 19 7.07 12.74 -17.36
C LYS A 19 7.87 13.77 -16.53
N PRO A 20 7.72 15.08 -16.81
CA PRO A 20 8.44 16.12 -16.07
C PRO A 20 8.27 16.08 -14.56
N TYR A 21 7.07 15.77 -14.07
CA TYR A 21 6.82 15.67 -12.64
C TYR A 21 7.65 14.55 -11.99
N PHE A 22 7.85 13.41 -12.68
CA PHE A 22 8.62 12.30 -12.15
C PHE A 22 10.11 12.60 -12.13
N GLN A 23 10.59 13.37 -13.08
CA GLN A 23 11.98 13.86 -13.11
C GLN A 23 12.23 14.84 -11.93
N ALA A 24 11.28 15.75 -11.69
CA ALA A 24 11.33 16.67 -10.55
C ALA A 24 11.29 15.90 -9.22
N LEU A 25 10.36 14.94 -9.08
CA LEU A 25 10.26 14.03 -7.92
C LEU A 25 11.58 13.29 -7.68
N THR A 26 12.17 12.74 -8.73
CA THR A 26 13.45 12.02 -8.65
C THR A 26 14.58 12.91 -8.12
N SER A 27 14.64 14.15 -8.61
CA SER A 27 15.64 15.13 -8.16
C SER A 27 15.44 15.50 -6.69
N PHE A 28 14.18 15.72 -6.28
CA PHE A 28 13.80 15.96 -4.88
C PHE A 28 14.20 14.78 -3.99
N VAL A 29 13.83 13.55 -4.34
CA VAL A 29 14.14 12.35 -3.52
C VAL A 29 15.66 12.17 -3.38
N LYS A 30 16.44 12.33 -4.46
CA LYS A 30 17.89 12.24 -4.39
C LYS A 30 18.48 13.27 -3.44
N LYS A 31 18.00 14.51 -3.50
CA LYS A 31 18.44 15.57 -2.59
C LYS A 31 18.10 15.23 -1.13
N GLU A 32 16.86 14.83 -0.86
CA GLU A 32 16.44 14.43 0.49
C GLU A 32 17.30 13.31 1.08
N TYR A 33 17.60 12.26 0.30
CA TYR A 33 18.44 11.14 0.76
C TYR A 33 19.93 11.53 0.91
N SER A 34 20.38 12.61 0.27
CA SER A 34 21.76 13.11 0.44
C SER A 34 21.92 14.03 1.64
N GLU A 35 20.87 14.73 2.04
CA GLU A 35 20.89 15.76 3.08
C GLU A 35 20.27 15.29 4.40
N HIS A 36 19.40 14.26 4.36
CA HIS A 36 18.62 13.80 5.49
C HIS A 36 18.56 12.27 5.58
N ILE A 37 18.26 11.77 6.77
CA ILE A 37 17.87 10.38 6.95
C ILE A 37 16.44 10.24 6.44
N CYS A 38 16.24 9.38 5.44
CA CYS A 38 14.94 9.10 4.83
C CYS A 38 14.60 7.60 4.85
N TYR A 39 13.33 7.30 4.87
CA TYR A 39 12.79 5.93 4.86
C TYR A 39 11.80 5.72 3.71
N PRO A 40 11.66 4.45 3.24
CA PRO A 40 12.51 3.28 3.52
C PRO A 40 13.93 3.46 2.95
N LYS A 41 14.82 2.49 3.09
CA LYS A 41 16.14 2.53 2.40
C LYS A 41 15.93 2.64 0.89
N GLY A 42 16.82 3.35 0.19
CA GLY A 42 16.65 3.65 -1.25
C GLY A 42 16.32 2.44 -2.14
N LYS A 43 16.90 1.26 -1.84
CA LYS A 43 16.61 0.01 -2.55
C LYS A 43 15.21 -0.57 -2.30
N GLU A 44 14.49 -0.04 -1.32
CA GLU A 44 13.18 -0.54 -0.88
C GLU A 44 12.03 0.42 -1.27
N ILE A 45 12.33 1.54 -1.93
CA ILE A 45 11.30 2.52 -2.33
C ILE A 45 10.20 1.87 -3.18
N PHE A 46 10.58 0.93 -4.05
CA PHE A 46 9.67 0.22 -4.94
C PHE A 46 9.37 -1.23 -4.50
N ALA A 47 9.65 -1.58 -3.24
CA ALA A 47 9.47 -2.94 -2.74
C ALA A 47 8.04 -3.49 -2.92
N ALA A 48 7.01 -2.65 -2.81
CA ALA A 48 5.62 -3.06 -3.03
C ALA A 48 5.40 -3.60 -4.45
N PHE A 49 6.06 -3.01 -5.44
CA PHE A 49 5.99 -3.43 -6.84
C PHE A 49 6.83 -4.67 -7.12
N ASP A 50 8.01 -4.75 -6.48
CA ASP A 50 8.93 -5.87 -6.69
C ASP A 50 8.41 -7.17 -6.07
N GLN A 51 7.68 -7.07 -4.94
CA GLN A 51 7.11 -8.21 -4.23
C GLN A 51 5.71 -8.63 -4.73
N CYS A 52 5.03 -7.76 -5.48
CA CYS A 52 3.72 -8.04 -6.06
C CYS A 52 3.73 -7.73 -7.56
N PRO A 53 4.22 -8.63 -8.42
CA PRO A 53 4.14 -8.48 -9.88
C PRO A 53 2.70 -8.32 -10.36
N VAL A 54 2.50 -7.60 -11.49
CA VAL A 54 1.15 -7.30 -12.02
C VAL A 54 0.34 -8.55 -12.31
N GLU A 55 0.98 -9.59 -12.83
CA GLU A 55 0.37 -10.89 -13.15
C GLU A 55 -0.21 -11.61 -11.93
N ASN A 56 0.31 -11.33 -10.75
CA ASN A 56 -0.16 -11.91 -9.49
C ASN A 56 -1.16 -11.02 -8.75
N LEU A 57 -1.41 -9.80 -9.24
CA LEU A 57 -2.19 -8.80 -8.53
C LEU A 57 -3.64 -9.23 -8.29
N LYS A 58 -4.05 -9.24 -7.05
CA LYS A 58 -5.41 -9.56 -6.58
C LYS A 58 -6.02 -8.43 -5.77
N VAL A 59 -5.20 -7.76 -4.93
CA VAL A 59 -5.66 -6.76 -3.98
C VAL A 59 -4.74 -5.54 -4.02
N VAL A 60 -5.30 -4.35 -3.93
CA VAL A 60 -4.57 -3.09 -3.68
C VAL A 60 -4.97 -2.57 -2.31
N LEU A 61 -4.03 -2.50 -1.39
CA LEU A 61 -4.19 -1.83 -0.11
C LEU A 61 -3.44 -0.51 -0.14
N LEU A 62 -4.16 0.60 0.08
CA LEU A 62 -3.60 1.93 0.01
C LEU A 62 -3.32 2.51 1.40
N GLY A 63 -2.04 2.73 1.70
CA GLY A 63 -1.56 3.52 2.83
C GLY A 63 -1.31 4.98 2.47
N GLN A 64 -0.88 5.79 3.42
CA GLN A 64 -0.59 7.20 3.20
C GLN A 64 0.88 7.44 2.92
N ASP A 65 1.75 7.30 3.91
CA ASP A 65 3.19 7.45 3.85
C ASP A 65 3.89 6.35 4.67
N PRO A 66 5.18 6.09 4.44
CA PRO A 66 5.92 5.11 5.23
C PRO A 66 6.00 5.50 6.70
N TYR A 67 6.17 4.54 7.58
CA TYR A 67 6.55 4.82 8.97
C TYR A 67 7.88 5.56 8.98
N HIS A 68 7.95 6.61 9.80
CA HIS A 68 9.10 7.52 9.86
C HIS A 68 10.05 7.25 11.03
N GLY A 69 9.79 6.24 11.85
CA GLY A 69 10.67 5.77 12.90
C GLY A 69 11.81 4.89 12.37
N GLU A 70 12.95 4.90 13.06
CA GLU A 70 14.09 4.09 12.68
C GLU A 70 13.76 2.61 12.62
N GLY A 71 14.22 1.95 11.57
CA GLY A 71 14.05 0.49 11.40
C GLY A 71 12.63 0.03 11.06
N GLN A 72 11.61 0.91 11.03
CA GLN A 72 10.22 0.50 10.81
C GLN A 72 9.94 0.18 9.34
N ALA A 73 10.06 1.16 8.45
CA ALA A 73 9.62 1.03 7.06
C ALA A 73 10.47 0.04 6.26
N ASN A 74 9.80 -0.79 5.46
CA ASN A 74 10.38 -1.76 4.54
C ASN A 74 9.85 -1.61 3.10
N GLY A 75 9.21 -0.49 2.77
CA GLY A 75 8.67 -0.19 1.44
C GLY A 75 7.25 -0.70 1.17
N LEU A 76 6.62 -1.34 2.15
CA LEU A 76 5.23 -1.82 2.08
C LEU A 76 4.36 -1.01 3.03
N CYS A 77 3.15 -0.61 2.62
CA CYS A 77 2.26 0.14 3.49
C CYS A 77 1.83 -0.69 4.71
N PHE A 78 1.70 -0.05 5.87
CA PHE A 78 1.38 -0.64 7.18
C PHE A 78 2.38 -1.68 7.70
N SER A 79 3.35 -2.11 6.90
CA SER A 79 4.33 -3.14 7.25
C SER A 79 5.50 -2.56 8.03
N VAL A 80 6.00 -3.34 8.97
CA VAL A 80 7.27 -3.07 9.68
C VAL A 80 8.21 -4.26 9.54
N ARG A 81 9.51 -4.03 9.80
CA ARG A 81 10.50 -5.13 9.81
C ARG A 81 10.24 -6.08 10.95
N ASP A 82 10.71 -7.32 10.79
CA ASP A 82 10.69 -8.30 11.87
C ASP A 82 11.43 -7.78 13.10
N GLY A 83 10.90 -8.09 14.28
CA GLY A 83 11.43 -7.63 15.57
C GLY A 83 11.04 -6.20 15.96
N ILE A 84 10.35 -5.46 15.11
CA ILE A 84 9.80 -4.14 15.42
C ILE A 84 8.41 -4.29 16.05
N ALA A 85 8.17 -3.56 17.14
CA ALA A 85 6.85 -3.51 17.75
C ALA A 85 5.79 -3.02 16.75
N HIS A 86 4.62 -3.66 16.76
CA HIS A 86 3.55 -3.31 15.83
C HIS A 86 3.03 -1.89 16.09
N PRO A 87 3.09 -1.00 15.09
CA PRO A 87 2.52 0.34 15.22
C PRO A 87 1.00 0.27 15.46
N PRO A 88 0.40 1.29 16.08
CA PRO A 88 -1.01 1.25 16.50
C PRO A 88 -2.01 0.94 15.39
N SER A 89 -1.77 1.40 14.16
CA SER A 89 -2.63 1.06 13.01
C SER A 89 -2.53 -0.41 12.66
N LEU A 90 -1.32 -0.99 12.66
CA LEU A 90 -1.11 -2.41 12.38
C LEU A 90 -1.72 -3.30 13.47
N VAL A 91 -1.62 -2.90 14.74
CA VAL A 91 -2.32 -3.57 15.85
C VAL A 91 -3.81 -3.65 15.58
N ASN A 92 -4.44 -2.56 15.14
CA ASN A 92 -5.87 -2.53 14.85
C ASN A 92 -6.24 -3.35 13.60
N ILE A 93 -5.36 -3.39 12.59
CA ILE A 93 -5.52 -4.27 11.42
C ILE A 93 -5.53 -5.73 11.87
N PHE A 94 -4.58 -6.14 12.69
CA PHE A 94 -4.47 -7.53 13.16
C PHE A 94 -5.61 -7.93 14.10
N LYS A 95 -6.11 -7.02 14.95
CA LYS A 95 -7.32 -7.26 15.74
C LYS A 95 -8.56 -7.48 14.87
N GLU A 96 -8.70 -6.73 13.78
CA GLU A 96 -9.81 -6.93 12.84
C GLU A 96 -9.68 -8.28 12.12
N ILE A 97 -8.48 -8.72 11.72
CA ILE A 97 -8.23 -10.06 11.15
C ILE A 97 -8.65 -11.15 12.14
N GLU A 98 -8.22 -11.03 13.39
CA GLU A 98 -8.55 -11.97 14.47
C GLU A 98 -10.07 -12.08 14.67
N GLU A 99 -10.78 -10.96 14.67
CA GLU A 99 -12.23 -10.95 14.83
C GLU A 99 -12.99 -11.39 13.57
N ASP A 100 -12.57 -10.94 12.39
CA ASP A 100 -13.25 -11.23 11.11
C ASP A 100 -13.09 -12.70 10.69
N LEU A 101 -11.85 -13.21 10.77
CA LEU A 101 -11.50 -14.55 10.26
C LEU A 101 -11.37 -15.61 11.34
N LYS A 102 -11.46 -15.23 12.62
CA LYS A 102 -11.23 -16.12 13.79
C LYS A 102 -9.85 -16.80 13.74
N LEU A 103 -8.87 -16.06 13.20
CA LEU A 103 -7.47 -16.49 13.16
C LEU A 103 -6.70 -15.96 14.37
N PRO A 104 -5.61 -16.64 14.81
CA PRO A 104 -4.75 -16.09 15.86
C PRO A 104 -4.12 -14.77 15.43
N TYR A 105 -3.89 -13.87 16.39
CA TYR A 105 -3.19 -12.60 16.17
C TYR A 105 -1.83 -12.83 15.50
N PRO A 106 -1.53 -12.19 14.33
CA PRO A 106 -0.27 -12.38 13.61
C PRO A 106 0.94 -11.95 14.43
N GLN A 107 1.98 -12.78 14.47
CA GLN A 107 3.18 -12.54 15.28
C GLN A 107 4.16 -11.56 14.61
N SER A 108 4.30 -11.62 13.29
CA SER A 108 5.18 -10.75 12.53
C SER A 108 4.43 -9.56 11.95
N GLY A 109 4.98 -8.35 12.15
CA GLY A 109 4.52 -7.11 11.51
C GLY A 109 5.01 -6.94 10.08
N ASN A 110 5.84 -7.87 9.57
CA ASN A 110 6.30 -7.87 8.20
C ASN A 110 5.22 -8.48 7.28
N LEU A 111 4.67 -7.65 6.40
CA LEU A 111 3.57 -8.03 5.51
C LEU A 111 4.03 -8.54 4.14
N SER A 112 5.33 -8.84 3.95
CA SER A 112 5.84 -9.41 2.69
C SER A 112 5.06 -10.66 2.27
N ARG A 113 4.64 -11.48 3.24
CA ARG A 113 3.80 -12.67 3.00
C ARG A 113 2.45 -12.35 2.32
N TRP A 114 1.90 -11.15 2.52
CA TRP A 114 0.70 -10.73 1.79
C TRP A 114 1.05 -10.25 0.38
N ALA A 115 2.15 -9.50 0.24
CA ALA A 115 2.61 -9.01 -1.06
C ALA A 115 2.91 -10.17 -2.02
N GLU A 116 3.57 -11.22 -1.55
CA GLU A 116 3.91 -12.43 -2.30
C GLU A 116 2.67 -13.20 -2.79
N GLN A 117 1.51 -13.01 -2.14
CA GLN A 117 0.23 -13.60 -2.53
C GLN A 117 -0.58 -12.73 -3.51
N GLY A 118 -0.08 -11.55 -3.88
CA GLY A 118 -0.74 -10.64 -4.81
C GLY A 118 -1.43 -9.44 -4.16
N VAL A 119 -1.02 -9.05 -2.94
CA VAL A 119 -1.49 -7.81 -2.30
C VAL A 119 -0.48 -6.69 -2.56
N LEU A 120 -0.81 -5.73 -3.42
CA LEU A 120 -0.01 -4.52 -3.60
C LEU A 120 -0.20 -3.61 -2.37
N LEU A 121 0.81 -3.60 -1.51
CA LEU A 121 0.85 -2.79 -0.27
C LEU A 121 1.43 -1.40 -0.57
N LEU A 122 0.62 -0.54 -1.22
CA LEU A 122 1.04 0.73 -1.79
C LEU A 122 0.81 1.89 -0.83
N ASN A 123 1.85 2.67 -0.52
CA ASN A 123 1.67 4.00 0.06
C ASN A 123 1.43 5.05 -1.03
N ALA A 124 0.64 6.07 -0.75
CA ALA A 124 0.45 7.19 -1.67
C ALA A 124 1.73 8.02 -1.84
N THR A 125 2.55 8.12 -0.79
CA THR A 125 3.88 8.73 -0.79
C THR A 125 4.89 7.65 -0.45
N LEU A 126 5.87 7.37 -1.34
CA LEU A 126 6.76 6.21 -1.16
C LEU A 126 7.96 6.48 -0.27
N THR A 127 8.22 7.73 0.10
CA THR A 127 9.35 8.12 0.93
C THR A 127 8.94 9.12 2.01
N VAL A 128 9.72 9.19 3.09
CA VAL A 128 9.49 10.11 4.21
C VAL A 128 10.82 10.43 4.89
N ARG A 129 10.98 11.66 5.41
CA ARG A 129 12.11 12.03 6.27
C ARG A 129 11.94 11.42 7.65
N ALA A 130 13.05 10.99 8.27
CA ALA A 130 13.06 10.47 9.63
C ALA A 130 12.34 11.41 10.61
N ASN A 131 11.51 10.86 11.45
CA ASN A 131 10.74 11.54 12.49
C ASN A 131 9.81 12.67 12.01
N THR A 132 9.51 12.77 10.70
CA THR A 132 8.72 13.87 10.13
C THR A 132 7.64 13.30 9.19
N ALA A 133 6.51 12.89 9.77
CA ALA A 133 5.37 12.38 9.01
C ALA A 133 4.93 13.36 7.91
N GLY A 134 4.59 12.86 6.73
CA GLY A 134 4.12 13.66 5.60
C GLY A 134 5.16 14.59 4.97
N SER A 135 6.43 14.50 5.34
CA SER A 135 7.50 15.42 4.86
C SER A 135 7.70 15.43 3.35
N HIS A 136 7.33 14.37 2.65
CA HIS A 136 7.47 14.25 1.20
C HIS A 136 6.11 14.33 0.45
N GLN A 137 5.04 14.74 1.14
CA GLN A 137 3.75 14.97 0.49
C GLN A 137 3.80 16.15 -0.46
N GLY A 138 3.02 16.08 -1.55
CA GLY A 138 2.94 17.14 -2.56
C GLY A 138 4.18 17.29 -3.44
N GLN A 139 5.13 16.35 -3.36
CA GLN A 139 6.37 16.37 -4.16
C GLN A 139 6.30 15.55 -5.46
N GLY A 140 5.11 14.97 -5.77
CA GLY A 140 4.86 14.22 -6.98
C GLY A 140 4.62 12.72 -6.78
N TRP A 141 4.85 12.18 -5.56
CA TRP A 141 4.54 10.77 -5.27
C TRP A 141 3.07 10.46 -5.47
N GLU A 142 2.17 11.33 -5.00
CA GLU A 142 0.72 11.14 -5.13
C GLU A 142 0.29 11.11 -6.60
N THR A 143 0.92 11.93 -7.45
CA THR A 143 0.67 11.91 -8.90
C THR A 143 1.07 10.56 -9.50
N PHE A 144 2.24 10.04 -9.11
CA PHE A 144 2.71 8.74 -9.57
C PHE A 144 1.81 7.60 -9.09
N THR A 145 1.47 7.56 -7.80
CA THR A 145 0.63 6.49 -7.25
C THR A 145 -0.82 6.56 -7.72
N ASP A 146 -1.32 7.75 -8.05
CA ASP A 146 -2.61 7.91 -8.73
C ASP A 146 -2.57 7.33 -10.14
N ALA A 147 -1.48 7.55 -10.88
CA ALA A 147 -1.27 6.92 -12.18
C ALA A 147 -1.17 5.39 -12.08
N VAL A 148 -0.55 4.86 -11.02
CA VAL A 148 -0.52 3.41 -10.74
C VAL A 148 -1.94 2.87 -10.54
N ILE A 149 -2.74 3.48 -9.67
CA ILE A 149 -4.13 3.07 -9.41
C ILE A 149 -4.95 3.10 -10.69
N LYS A 150 -4.82 4.17 -11.48
CA LYS A 150 -5.53 4.31 -12.76
C LYS A 150 -5.09 3.25 -13.76
N SER A 151 -3.78 2.98 -13.87
CA SER A 151 -3.25 1.94 -14.76
C SER A 151 -3.75 0.55 -14.38
N ILE A 152 -3.81 0.22 -13.08
CA ILE A 152 -4.41 -1.03 -12.59
C ILE A 152 -5.89 -1.09 -12.99
N SER A 153 -6.63 -0.02 -12.76
CA SER A 153 -8.05 0.04 -13.07
C SER A 153 -8.34 -0.14 -14.56
N ASP A 154 -7.47 0.37 -15.43
CA ASP A 154 -7.67 0.29 -16.86
C ASP A 154 -7.28 -1.08 -17.45
N ASN A 155 -6.19 -1.68 -16.94
CA ASN A 155 -5.53 -2.82 -17.57
C ASN A 155 -5.76 -4.16 -16.85
N CYS A 156 -6.24 -4.16 -15.60
CA CYS A 156 -6.53 -5.38 -14.84
C CYS A 156 -8.04 -5.64 -14.74
N GLN A 157 -8.39 -6.85 -14.26
CA GLN A 157 -9.77 -7.26 -14.02
C GLN A 157 -9.89 -7.87 -12.62
N HIS A 158 -11.05 -7.65 -12.00
CA HIS A 158 -11.37 -8.28 -10.72
C HIS A 158 -10.32 -8.06 -9.63
N ILE A 159 -9.90 -6.80 -9.45
CA ILE A 159 -9.01 -6.39 -8.35
C ILE A 159 -9.86 -5.88 -7.18
N VAL A 160 -9.47 -6.23 -5.96
CA VAL A 160 -10.07 -5.68 -4.75
C VAL A 160 -9.27 -4.46 -4.31
N PHE A 161 -9.93 -3.32 -4.11
CA PHE A 161 -9.31 -2.11 -3.58
C PHE A 161 -9.74 -1.89 -2.13
N LEU A 162 -8.80 -1.90 -1.20
CA LEU A 162 -9.01 -1.63 0.22
C LEU A 162 -8.67 -0.16 0.51
N LEU A 163 -9.70 0.69 0.65
CA LEU A 163 -9.58 2.13 0.81
C LEU A 163 -9.92 2.55 2.24
N TRP A 164 -8.91 2.67 3.09
CA TRP A 164 -9.06 2.94 4.52
C TRP A 164 -8.78 4.40 4.88
N GLY A 165 -9.81 5.08 5.39
CA GLY A 165 -9.78 6.49 5.74
C GLY A 165 -10.11 7.44 4.59
N SER A 166 -10.33 8.71 4.94
CA SER A 166 -10.81 9.73 3.99
C SER A 166 -9.84 10.00 2.85
N PHE A 167 -8.53 9.89 3.09
CA PHE A 167 -7.51 10.10 2.07
C PHE A 167 -7.59 8.99 1.00
N ALA A 168 -7.57 7.71 1.41
CA ALA A 168 -7.66 6.58 0.48
C ALA A 168 -9.00 6.56 -0.26
N LYS A 169 -10.10 6.85 0.42
CA LYS A 169 -11.46 6.90 -0.18
C LYS A 169 -11.57 7.85 -1.37
N LYS A 170 -10.83 8.97 -1.39
CA LYS A 170 -10.83 9.90 -2.53
C LYS A 170 -10.34 9.25 -3.82
N LYS A 171 -9.54 8.18 -3.72
CA LYS A 171 -8.97 7.46 -4.87
C LYS A 171 -10.01 6.60 -5.62
N ILE A 172 -11.21 6.42 -5.07
CA ILE A 172 -12.31 5.72 -5.75
C ILE A 172 -12.63 6.35 -7.11
N ALA A 173 -12.43 7.66 -7.27
CA ALA A 173 -12.63 8.36 -8.53
C ALA A 173 -11.70 7.88 -9.68
N LEU A 174 -10.62 7.16 -9.36
CA LEU A 174 -9.66 6.61 -10.31
C LEU A 174 -9.98 5.15 -10.69
N ILE A 175 -10.98 4.54 -10.03
CA ILE A 175 -11.25 3.10 -10.10
C ILE A 175 -12.58 2.86 -10.82
N ASP A 176 -12.55 1.99 -11.83
CA ASP A 176 -13.76 1.48 -12.48
C ASP A 176 -14.43 0.44 -11.56
N THR A 177 -15.45 0.87 -10.83
CA THR A 177 -16.18 0.02 -9.87
C THR A 177 -17.09 -1.03 -10.52
N GLN A 178 -17.24 -1.04 -11.84
CA GLN A 178 -17.91 -2.12 -12.57
C GLN A 178 -16.97 -3.30 -12.84
N LYS A 179 -15.66 -3.03 -12.93
CA LYS A 179 -14.62 -4.05 -13.14
C LYS A 179 -13.99 -4.56 -11.84
N HIS A 180 -13.99 -3.73 -10.78
CA HIS A 180 -13.23 -3.94 -9.57
C HIS A 180 -14.11 -3.87 -8.34
N TYR A 181 -13.72 -4.57 -7.28
CA TYR A 181 -14.43 -4.53 -6.00
C TYR A 181 -13.76 -3.54 -5.05
N VAL A 182 -14.54 -2.57 -4.56
CA VAL A 182 -14.03 -1.53 -3.66
C VAL A 182 -14.62 -1.70 -2.27
N LEU A 183 -13.76 -1.86 -1.27
CA LEU A 183 -14.11 -1.92 0.15
C LEU A 183 -13.58 -0.69 0.86
N SER A 184 -14.47 0.07 1.49
CA SER A 184 -14.16 1.34 2.16
C SER A 184 -14.56 1.35 3.63
N SER A 185 -13.65 1.79 4.51
CA SER A 185 -13.91 1.96 5.95
C SER A 185 -13.22 3.19 6.51
N GLY A 186 -13.35 3.43 7.83
CA GLY A 186 -12.46 4.36 8.53
C GLY A 186 -11.01 3.90 8.47
N HIS A 187 -10.09 4.75 8.94
CA HIS A 187 -8.67 4.40 9.02
C HIS A 187 -8.39 3.51 10.24
N PRO A 188 -7.46 2.54 10.18
CA PRO A 188 -7.12 1.70 11.33
C PRO A 188 -6.39 2.43 12.47
N SER A 189 -5.98 3.70 12.30
CA SER A 189 -5.36 4.47 13.40
C SER A 189 -6.29 4.61 14.60
N PRO A 190 -5.76 4.67 15.83
CA PRO A 190 -6.58 4.84 17.03
C PRO A 190 -7.53 6.04 16.99
N LEU A 191 -7.12 7.14 16.34
CA LEU A 191 -7.97 8.33 16.17
C LEU A 191 -9.28 8.06 15.43
N SER A 192 -9.30 7.08 14.52
CA SER A 192 -10.48 6.67 13.76
C SER A 192 -11.13 5.42 14.37
N ALA A 193 -10.32 4.43 14.72
CA ALA A 193 -10.79 3.15 15.23
C ALA A 193 -11.55 3.31 16.56
N ASN A 194 -11.05 4.15 17.47
CA ASN A 194 -11.70 4.43 18.76
C ASN A 194 -13.04 5.19 18.64
N ARG A 195 -13.33 5.75 17.45
CA ARG A 195 -14.62 6.37 17.13
C ARG A 195 -15.61 5.42 16.47
N GLY A 196 -15.30 4.13 16.40
CA GLY A 196 -16.16 3.10 15.80
C GLY A 196 -16.14 3.04 14.27
N TYR A 197 -15.19 3.70 13.59
CA TYR A 197 -15.17 3.73 12.12
C TYR A 197 -14.38 2.60 11.48
N TRP A 198 -13.69 1.76 12.26
CA TRP A 198 -12.79 0.72 11.76
C TRP A 198 -13.29 -0.69 12.02
N PHE A 199 -13.47 -1.08 13.29
CA PHE A 199 -13.77 -2.46 13.66
C PHE A 199 -15.11 -2.96 13.11
N GLY A 200 -15.17 -4.25 12.76
CA GLY A 200 -16.34 -4.89 12.18
C GLY A 200 -16.54 -4.60 10.68
N ASN A 201 -15.53 -4.07 10.00
CA ASN A 201 -15.60 -3.80 8.56
C ASN A 201 -15.61 -5.08 7.72
N LYS A 202 -15.03 -6.18 8.21
CA LYS A 202 -14.97 -7.51 7.57
C LYS A 202 -14.34 -7.48 6.18
N HIS A 203 -13.34 -6.65 5.99
CA HIS A 203 -12.72 -6.49 4.67
C HIS A 203 -11.90 -7.73 4.27
N PHE A 204 -11.37 -8.50 5.21
CA PHE A 204 -10.55 -9.66 4.93
C PHE A 204 -11.38 -10.85 4.44
N SER A 205 -12.50 -11.17 5.11
CA SER A 205 -13.46 -12.19 4.67
C SER A 205 -14.11 -11.81 3.35
N LYS A 206 -14.62 -10.57 3.22
CA LYS A 206 -15.23 -10.07 1.98
C LYS A 206 -14.28 -10.08 0.79
N THR A 207 -12.99 -9.79 1.02
CA THR A 207 -11.97 -9.91 -0.03
C THR A 207 -11.87 -11.34 -0.52
N ASN A 208 -11.75 -12.32 0.38
CA ASN A 208 -11.64 -13.71 0.02
C ASN A 208 -12.93 -14.26 -0.62
N GLU A 209 -14.10 -13.87 -0.13
CA GLU A 209 -15.39 -14.20 -0.75
C GLU A 209 -15.45 -13.71 -2.21
N TYR A 210 -15.04 -12.45 -2.44
CA TYR A 210 -15.01 -11.91 -3.80
C TYR A 210 -13.99 -12.62 -4.68
N LEU A 211 -12.76 -12.85 -4.21
CA LEU A 211 -11.72 -13.56 -4.96
C LEU A 211 -12.21 -14.96 -5.36
N THR A 212 -12.81 -15.70 -4.44
CA THR A 212 -13.42 -17.01 -4.73
C THR A 212 -14.50 -16.90 -5.82
N SER A 213 -15.36 -15.89 -5.74
CA SER A 213 -16.48 -15.71 -6.70
C SER A 213 -16.02 -15.44 -8.13
N VAL A 214 -14.78 -14.92 -8.29
CA VAL A 214 -14.16 -14.65 -9.60
C VAL A 214 -13.07 -15.66 -9.98
N GLY A 215 -12.99 -16.79 -9.28
CA GLY A 215 -12.07 -17.90 -9.58
C GLY A 215 -10.59 -17.60 -9.24
N LYS A 216 -10.33 -16.64 -8.35
CA LYS A 216 -8.99 -16.35 -7.86
C LYS A 216 -8.75 -17.02 -6.50
N GLU A 217 -7.49 -17.36 -6.23
CA GLU A 217 -7.09 -17.88 -4.92
C GLU A 217 -7.25 -16.84 -3.82
N ASN A 218 -7.66 -17.30 -2.65
CA ASN A 218 -7.78 -16.50 -1.45
C ASN A 218 -6.41 -16.00 -0.94
N ILE A 219 -6.45 -14.94 -0.16
CA ILE A 219 -5.28 -14.45 0.59
C ILE A 219 -5.28 -15.09 1.98
N ASP A 220 -4.16 -15.68 2.37
CA ASP A 220 -3.89 -16.03 3.76
C ASP A 220 -3.42 -14.76 4.50
N TRP A 221 -4.31 -14.22 5.30
CA TRP A 221 -4.07 -13.00 6.07
C TRP A 221 -3.33 -13.22 7.40
N LYS A 222 -2.96 -14.46 7.69
CA LYS A 222 -2.27 -14.84 8.92
C LYS A 222 -0.85 -14.31 9.04
#